data_ddc42db264201f4966acc5e6fbfca4be
#
_entry.id   ddc42db264201f4966acc5e6fbfca4be
#
_cell.length_a   1.000
_cell.length_b   1.000
_cell.length_c   1.000
_cell.angle_alpha   90.00
_cell.angle_beta   90.00
_cell.angle_gamma   90.00
#
_symmetry.space_group_name_H-M   'P 1'
#
loop_
_entity.id
_entity.type
_entity.pdbx_description
1 polymer ?
#
loop_
_entity_poly.entity_id
_entity_poly.type
_entity_poly.pdbx_seq_one_letter_code
_entity_poly.pdbx_strand_id
1 'polypeptide(L)'
;MLILNEDLFKNDKIVKMYCSDNWENTDESYIISKSVMNRLKILLIESYKNKQECILLVDFNEGETPPMSIMISFLSFMVSIKEHLEKGLKYTIVYTTSLVHKSWIENILKIYKPIKPIYIVSDKDDIKKYLLNKK
;
A
#
# COMPACT_ATOMS: atom_id res chain seq x y z
N MET A 1 -8.82 -11.77 0.89
CA MET A 1 -9.46 -10.51 1.28
C MET A 1 -8.38 -9.49 1.64
N LEU A 2 -8.50 -8.28 1.16
CA LEU A 2 -7.57 -7.24 1.56
C LEU A 2 -7.82 -6.82 3.01
N ILE A 3 -6.75 -6.63 3.76
CA ILE A 3 -6.78 -6.20 5.14
C ILE A 3 -5.94 -4.95 5.30
N LEU A 4 -6.42 -4.01 6.08
CA LEU A 4 -5.76 -2.75 6.31
C LEU A 4 -5.67 -2.49 7.81
N ASN A 5 -4.43 -2.35 8.31
CA ASN A 5 -4.14 -2.08 9.71
C ASN A 5 -3.47 -0.71 9.86
N GLU A 6 -3.81 -0.01 10.92
CA GLU A 6 -3.24 1.30 11.23
C GLU A 6 -2.32 1.20 12.43
N ASP A 7 -1.23 1.96 12.39
CA ASP A 7 -0.32 2.11 13.51
C ASP A 7 0.27 3.52 13.49
N LEU A 8 0.96 3.89 14.56
CA LEU A 8 1.64 5.18 14.66
C LEU A 8 3.13 4.95 14.85
N PHE A 9 3.94 5.70 14.10
CA PHE A 9 5.37 5.71 14.27
C PHE A 9 5.85 7.16 14.34
N LYS A 10 6.27 7.61 15.53
CA LYS A 10 6.54 9.01 15.80
C LYS A 10 5.27 9.83 15.55
N ASN A 11 5.31 10.81 14.65
CA ASN A 11 4.15 11.63 14.31
C ASN A 11 3.47 11.17 13.01
N ASP A 12 3.98 10.09 12.39
CA ASP A 12 3.43 9.59 11.13
C ASP A 12 2.50 8.40 11.38
N LYS A 13 1.48 8.29 10.56
CA LYS A 13 0.58 7.15 10.58
C LYS A 13 1.10 6.11 9.60
N ILE A 14 1.26 4.87 10.06
CA ILE A 14 1.63 3.76 9.21
C ILE A 14 0.36 2.96 8.90
N VAL A 15 0.08 2.78 7.61
CA VAL A 15 -1.04 1.97 7.15
C VAL A 15 -0.46 0.75 6.45
N LYS A 16 -0.68 -0.42 7.04
CA LYS A 16 -0.24 -1.69 6.47
C LYS A 16 -1.38 -2.35 5.73
N MET A 17 -1.13 -2.76 4.50
CA MET A 17 -2.08 -3.46 3.66
C MET A 17 -1.52 -4.82 3.25
N TYR A 18 -2.32 -5.88 3.38
CA TYR A 18 -1.95 -7.22 2.94
C TYR A 18 -3.19 -8.00 2.55
N CYS A 19 -2.99 -9.12 1.86
CA CYS A 19 -4.08 -10.01 1.47
C CYS A 19 -4.11 -11.20 2.43
N SER A 20 -5.26 -11.43 3.07
CA SER A 20 -5.40 -12.55 4.01
C SER A 20 -5.35 -13.89 3.29
N ASP A 21 -5.03 -14.94 4.05
CA ASP A 21 -5.14 -16.31 3.57
C ASP A 21 -6.61 -16.60 3.17
N ASN A 22 -6.80 -17.61 2.35
CA ASN A 22 -8.11 -18.05 1.87
C ASN A 22 -8.83 -17.00 1.01
N TRP A 23 -8.07 -16.34 0.14
CA TRP A 23 -8.68 -15.47 -0.86
C TRP A 23 -9.64 -16.26 -1.75
N GLU A 24 -10.87 -15.78 -1.86
CA GLU A 24 -11.85 -16.32 -2.80
C GLU A 24 -12.13 -15.29 -3.90
N ASN A 25 -12.12 -15.75 -5.15
CA ASN A 25 -12.38 -14.87 -6.29
C ASN A 25 -13.89 -14.73 -6.51
N THR A 26 -14.55 -14.02 -5.60
CA THR A 26 -16.00 -13.79 -5.59
C THR A 26 -16.32 -12.31 -5.71
N ASP A 27 -17.55 -11.99 -6.08
CA ASP A 27 -18.03 -10.61 -6.13
C ASP A 27 -17.95 -9.95 -4.74
N GLU A 28 -18.21 -10.72 -3.68
CA GLU A 28 -18.11 -10.25 -2.31
C GLU A 28 -16.67 -9.82 -1.98
N SER A 29 -15.68 -10.61 -2.39
CA SER A 29 -14.27 -10.26 -2.17
C SER A 29 -13.89 -8.97 -2.90
N TYR A 30 -14.41 -8.74 -4.09
CA TYR A 30 -14.20 -7.49 -4.82
C TYR A 30 -14.83 -6.30 -4.12
N ILE A 31 -16.04 -6.43 -3.62
CA ILE A 31 -16.74 -5.38 -2.89
C ILE A 31 -15.96 -5.01 -1.62
N ILE A 32 -15.51 -6.01 -0.87
CA ILE A 32 -14.73 -5.81 0.35
C ILE A 32 -13.40 -5.13 0.02
N SER A 33 -12.73 -5.55 -1.05
CA SER A 33 -11.46 -4.95 -1.48
C SER A 33 -11.63 -3.47 -1.83
N LYS A 34 -12.69 -3.11 -2.53
CA LYS A 34 -13.01 -1.71 -2.83
C LYS A 34 -13.29 -0.90 -1.57
N SER A 35 -13.96 -1.51 -0.60
CA SER A 35 -14.25 -0.90 0.69
C SER A 35 -12.96 -0.59 1.45
N VAL A 36 -12.00 -1.52 1.44
CA VAL A 36 -10.68 -1.34 2.06
C VAL A 36 -9.90 -0.22 1.35
N MET A 37 -9.92 -0.18 0.03
CA MET A 37 -9.29 0.88 -0.75
C MET A 37 -9.89 2.25 -0.39
N ASN A 38 -11.20 2.33 -0.28
CA ASN A 38 -11.87 3.56 0.11
C ASN A 38 -11.50 3.97 1.54
N ARG A 39 -11.30 3.01 2.44
CA ARG A 39 -10.80 3.29 3.79
C ARG A 39 -9.42 3.92 3.75
N LEU A 40 -8.53 3.46 2.87
CA LEU A 40 -7.22 4.07 2.67
C LEU A 40 -7.36 5.54 2.26
N LYS A 41 -8.26 5.85 1.34
CA LYS A 41 -8.54 7.23 0.94
C LYS A 41 -8.95 8.09 2.14
N ILE A 42 -9.86 7.58 2.98
CA ILE A 42 -10.32 8.28 4.19
C ILE A 42 -9.15 8.53 5.14
N LEU A 43 -8.28 7.54 5.34
CA LEU A 43 -7.12 7.65 6.21
C LEU A 43 -6.13 8.73 5.71
N LEU A 44 -5.94 8.82 4.40
CA LEU A 44 -5.11 9.86 3.81
C LEU A 44 -5.70 11.25 4.08
N ILE A 45 -7.01 11.41 3.89
CA ILE A 45 -7.71 12.67 4.14
C ILE A 45 -7.60 13.08 5.61
N GLU A 46 -7.84 12.14 6.52
CA GLU A 46 -7.70 12.38 7.96
C GLU A 46 -6.28 12.77 8.32
N SER A 47 -5.28 12.13 7.71
CA SER A 47 -3.88 12.39 8.00
C SER A 47 -3.51 13.83 7.65
N TYR A 48 -3.78 14.29 6.44
CA TYR A 48 -3.39 15.67 6.12
C TYR A 48 -4.24 16.73 6.82
N LYS A 49 -5.49 16.41 7.18
CA LYS A 49 -6.31 17.31 8.02
C LYS A 49 -5.72 17.48 9.40
N ASN A 50 -5.10 16.45 9.95
CA ASN A 50 -4.46 16.47 11.25
C ASN A 50 -2.98 16.87 11.18
N LYS A 51 -2.51 17.35 10.03
CA LYS A 51 -1.10 17.70 9.78
C LYS A 51 -0.15 16.54 10.04
N GLN A 52 -0.60 15.35 9.71
CA GLN A 52 0.12 14.09 9.83
C GLN A 52 0.36 13.54 8.44
N GLU A 53 1.50 12.89 8.20
CA GLU A 53 1.73 12.18 6.96
C GLU A 53 1.47 10.69 7.15
N CYS A 54 1.07 10.01 6.08
CA CYS A 54 0.77 8.61 6.07
C CYS A 54 1.86 7.86 5.32
N ILE A 55 2.35 6.77 5.90
CA ILE A 55 3.27 5.85 5.24
C ILE A 55 2.48 4.60 4.91
N LEU A 56 2.46 4.20 3.64
CA LEU A 56 1.79 2.99 3.20
C LEU A 56 2.79 1.83 3.13
N LEU A 57 2.51 0.75 3.83
CA LEU A 57 3.28 -0.48 3.78
C LEU A 57 2.44 -1.57 3.13
N VAL A 58 2.84 -2.00 1.93
CA VAL A 58 2.18 -3.10 1.22
C VAL A 58 3.00 -4.35 1.44
N ASP A 59 2.44 -5.33 2.14
CA ASP A 59 3.14 -6.56 2.52
C ASP A 59 2.64 -7.73 1.68
N PHE A 60 3.48 -8.19 0.74
CA PHE A 60 3.17 -9.35 -0.09
C PHE A 60 3.63 -10.68 0.52
N ASN A 61 4.31 -10.64 1.67
CA ASN A 61 4.77 -11.85 2.34
C ASN A 61 3.81 -12.33 3.42
N GLU A 62 2.91 -11.47 3.87
CA GLU A 62 1.88 -11.83 4.84
C GLU A 62 0.61 -12.25 4.10
N GLY A 63 0.07 -13.42 4.46
CA GLY A 63 -1.11 -13.94 3.79
C GLY A 63 -0.82 -14.44 2.38
N GLU A 64 -1.77 -14.26 1.50
CA GLU A 64 -1.68 -14.68 0.11
C GLU A 64 -1.37 -13.51 -0.83
N THR A 65 -0.82 -13.85 -2.00
CA THR A 65 -0.67 -12.88 -3.08
C THR A 65 -2.05 -12.57 -3.66
N PRO A 66 -2.45 -11.30 -3.73
CA PRO A 66 -3.74 -10.97 -4.33
C PRO A 66 -3.77 -11.29 -5.84
N PRO A 67 -4.93 -11.61 -6.41
CA PRO A 67 -5.06 -11.80 -7.85
C PRO A 67 -4.63 -10.57 -8.63
N MET A 68 -4.15 -10.77 -9.86
CA MET A 68 -3.72 -9.69 -10.73
C MET A 68 -4.82 -8.62 -10.92
N SER A 69 -6.08 -9.05 -11.02
CA SER A 69 -7.23 -8.14 -11.16
C SER A 69 -7.36 -7.18 -9.99
N ILE A 70 -7.08 -7.63 -8.77
CA ILE A 70 -7.11 -6.80 -7.58
C ILE A 70 -5.94 -5.82 -7.57
N MET A 71 -4.76 -6.27 -7.98
CA MET A 71 -3.58 -5.42 -8.07
C MET A 71 -3.79 -4.29 -9.09
N ILE A 72 -4.39 -4.61 -10.24
CA ILE A 72 -4.73 -3.62 -11.27
C ILE A 72 -5.78 -2.65 -10.75
N SER A 73 -6.81 -3.15 -10.07
CA SER A 73 -7.83 -2.31 -9.44
C SER A 73 -7.23 -1.36 -8.41
N PHE A 74 -6.26 -1.84 -7.64
CA PHE A 74 -5.57 -1.02 -6.65
C PHE A 74 -4.79 0.11 -7.32
N LEU A 75 -4.07 -0.18 -8.41
CA LEU A 75 -3.35 0.84 -9.15
C LEU A 75 -4.29 1.89 -9.75
N SER A 76 -5.39 1.45 -10.33
CA SER A 76 -6.40 2.36 -10.87
C SER A 76 -6.99 3.25 -9.78
N PHE A 77 -7.23 2.67 -8.62
CA PHE A 77 -7.69 3.42 -7.45
C PHE A 77 -6.67 4.48 -7.03
N MET A 78 -5.39 4.12 -6.96
CA MET A 78 -4.33 5.05 -6.59
C MET A 78 -4.26 6.23 -7.56
N VAL A 79 -4.44 5.98 -8.85
CA VAL A 79 -4.51 7.05 -9.85
C VAL A 79 -5.70 7.97 -9.57
N SER A 80 -6.86 7.40 -9.22
CA SER A 80 -8.09 8.16 -8.98
C SER A 80 -8.01 9.06 -7.75
N ILE A 81 -7.16 8.73 -6.78
CA ILE A 81 -7.00 9.53 -5.54
C ILE A 81 -5.70 10.32 -5.51
N LYS A 82 -5.17 10.64 -6.67
CA LYS A 82 -3.90 11.33 -6.85
C LYS A 82 -3.72 12.55 -5.93
N GLU A 83 -4.75 13.39 -5.82
CA GLU A 83 -4.70 14.58 -4.98
C GLU A 83 -4.50 14.24 -3.49
N HIS A 84 -5.15 13.20 -3.02
CA HIS A 84 -5.04 12.77 -1.63
C HIS A 84 -3.68 12.14 -1.34
N LEU A 85 -3.10 11.44 -2.33
CA LEU A 85 -1.75 10.91 -2.21
C LEU A 85 -0.73 12.04 -2.12
N GLU A 86 -0.89 13.07 -2.93
CA GLU A 86 0.01 14.21 -2.92
C GLU A 86 0.00 14.92 -1.57
N LYS A 87 -1.17 15.08 -0.97
CA LYS A 87 -1.33 15.80 0.30
C LYS A 87 -1.03 14.95 1.53
N GLY A 88 -1.39 13.68 1.52
CA GLY A 88 -1.39 12.85 2.73
C GLY A 88 -0.38 11.73 2.78
N LEU A 89 0.16 11.30 1.63
CA LEU A 89 1.12 10.20 1.60
C LEU A 89 2.55 10.73 1.63
N LYS A 90 3.38 10.14 2.49
CA LYS A 90 4.80 10.47 2.57
C LYS A 90 5.61 9.61 1.59
N TYR A 91 5.48 8.30 1.71
CA TYR A 91 6.06 7.32 0.79
C TYR A 91 5.37 5.97 0.97
N THR A 92 5.66 5.05 0.05
CA THR A 92 5.17 3.67 0.11
C THR A 92 6.36 2.72 0.22
N ILE A 93 6.25 1.72 1.07
CA ILE A 93 7.18 0.60 1.14
C ILE A 93 6.43 -0.63 0.64
N VAL A 94 7.02 -1.34 -0.33
CA VAL A 94 6.51 -2.62 -0.79
C VAL A 94 7.46 -3.71 -0.31
N TYR A 95 6.97 -4.60 0.54
CA TYR A 95 7.77 -5.68 1.09
C TYR A 95 7.44 -6.98 0.38
N THR A 96 8.42 -7.57 -0.28
CA THR A 96 8.29 -8.87 -0.93
C THR A 96 9.64 -9.58 -0.98
N THR A 97 9.65 -10.89 -0.69
CA THR A 97 10.81 -11.75 -0.87
C THR A 97 10.78 -12.47 -2.22
N SER A 98 9.71 -12.36 -2.97
CA SER A 98 9.55 -13.01 -4.27
C SER A 98 10.18 -12.17 -5.37
N LEU A 99 11.13 -12.75 -6.11
CA LEU A 99 11.74 -12.09 -7.26
C LEU A 99 10.73 -11.85 -8.38
N VAL A 100 9.74 -12.74 -8.51
CA VAL A 100 8.67 -12.60 -9.50
C VAL A 100 7.82 -11.38 -9.20
N HIS A 101 7.40 -11.21 -7.95
CA HIS A 101 6.62 -10.04 -7.52
C HIS A 101 7.43 -8.75 -7.68
N LYS A 102 8.69 -8.78 -7.29
CA LYS A 102 9.58 -7.63 -7.41
C LYS A 102 9.71 -7.19 -8.87
N SER A 103 9.97 -8.14 -9.76
CA SER A 103 10.10 -7.86 -11.19
C SER A 103 8.81 -7.29 -11.77
N TRP A 104 7.67 -7.85 -11.39
CA TRP A 104 6.36 -7.39 -11.83
C TRP A 104 6.10 -5.96 -11.37
N ILE A 105 6.37 -5.66 -10.11
CA ILE A 105 6.20 -4.30 -9.57
C ILE A 105 7.11 -3.31 -10.28
N GLU A 106 8.37 -3.66 -10.51
CA GLU A 106 9.32 -2.81 -11.23
C GLU A 106 8.83 -2.50 -12.65
N ASN A 107 8.24 -3.49 -13.33
CA ASN A 107 7.68 -3.28 -14.67
C ASN A 107 6.48 -2.34 -14.66
N ILE A 108 5.63 -2.44 -13.65
CA ILE A 108 4.50 -1.53 -13.48
C ILE A 108 4.98 -0.10 -13.25
N LEU A 109 6.02 0.08 -12.45
CA LEU A 109 6.56 1.39 -12.14
C LEU A 109 7.22 2.07 -13.35
N LYS A 110 7.55 1.33 -14.39
CA LYS A 110 7.99 1.92 -15.66
C LYS A 110 6.86 2.61 -16.41
N ILE A 111 5.64 2.13 -16.22
CA ILE A 111 4.44 2.65 -16.89
C ILE A 111 3.71 3.65 -15.99
N TYR A 112 3.49 3.26 -14.73
CA TYR A 112 2.84 4.09 -13.72
C TYR A 112 3.91 4.88 -12.96
N LYS A 113 3.86 6.20 -13.07
CA LYS A 113 4.78 7.07 -12.33
C LYS A 113 4.12 7.50 -11.02
N PRO A 114 4.58 6.99 -9.89
CA PRO A 114 3.99 7.37 -8.61
C PRO A 114 4.30 8.81 -8.25
N ILE A 115 3.35 9.46 -7.57
CA ILE A 115 3.51 10.84 -7.12
C ILE A 115 4.48 10.94 -5.95
N LYS A 116 4.49 9.92 -5.10
CA LYS A 116 5.39 9.83 -3.96
C LYS A 116 6.29 8.61 -4.11
N PRO A 117 7.49 8.64 -3.50
CA PRO A 117 8.44 7.54 -3.67
C PRO A 117 7.86 6.19 -3.26
N ILE A 118 8.26 5.15 -3.99
CA ILE A 118 7.94 3.76 -3.67
C ILE A 118 9.27 3.02 -3.51
N TYR A 119 9.45 2.40 -2.35
CA TYR A 119 10.65 1.61 -2.03
C TYR A 119 10.28 0.14 -1.97
N ILE A 120 10.98 -0.69 -2.76
CA ILE A 120 10.78 -2.13 -2.75
C ILE A 120 11.86 -2.74 -1.86
N VAL A 121 11.45 -3.44 -0.81
CA VAL A 121 12.37 -4.08 0.13
C VAL A 121 12.10 -5.57 0.19
N SER A 122 13.15 -6.37 0.45
CA SER A 122 13.07 -7.82 0.53
C SER A 122 13.43 -8.36 1.92
N ASP A 123 13.76 -7.48 2.86
CA ASP A 123 14.11 -7.83 4.24
C ASP A 123 13.30 -6.97 5.20
N LYS A 124 12.78 -7.60 6.26
CA LYS A 124 12.04 -6.89 7.31
C LYS A 124 12.87 -5.81 7.99
N ASP A 125 14.17 -6.03 8.15
CA ASP A 125 15.04 -5.05 8.78
C ASP A 125 15.18 -3.79 7.93
N ASP A 126 15.06 -3.89 6.62
CA ASP A 126 15.09 -2.74 5.73
C ASP A 126 13.86 -1.85 5.90
N ILE A 127 12.71 -2.43 6.26
CA ILE A 127 11.51 -1.66 6.58
C ILE A 127 11.82 -0.70 7.73
N LYS A 128 12.42 -1.21 8.79
CA LYS A 128 12.79 -0.40 9.97
C LYS A 128 13.78 0.69 9.60
N LYS A 129 14.74 0.39 8.74
CA LYS A 129 15.73 1.37 8.26
C LYS A 129 15.04 2.53 7.52
N TYR A 130 14.09 2.23 6.65
CA TYR A 130 13.34 3.27 5.95
C TYR A 130 12.53 4.13 6.92
N LEU A 131 11.85 3.50 7.89
CA LEU A 131 11.05 4.21 8.88
C LEU A 131 11.90 5.12 9.77
N LEU A 132 13.12 4.72 10.11
CA LEU A 132 14.02 5.49 10.96
C LEU A 132 14.74 6.62 10.20
N ASN A 133 15.10 6.40 8.95
CA ASN A 133 15.96 7.30 8.18
C ASN A 133 15.23 8.21 7.19
N LYS A 134 14.02 7.86 6.78
CA LYS A 134 13.20 8.66 5.85
C LYS A 134 12.24 9.53 6.64
N LYS A 135 12.72 10.68 7.02
CA LYS A 135 11.92 11.66 7.76
C LYS A 135 11.21 12.63 6.84
#